data_6396fef18c0bcefe753ec34556f8ca2e
#
_entry.id   6396fef18c0bcefe753ec34556f8ca2e
#
_cell.length_a   1.000
_cell.length_b   1.000
_cell.length_c   1.000
_cell.angle_alpha   90.00
_cell.angle_beta   90.00
_cell.angle_gamma   90.00
#
_symmetry.space_group_name_H-M   'P 1'
#
loop_
_entity.id
_entity.type
_entity.pdbx_description
1 polymer ?
#
loop_
_entity_poly.entity_id
_entity_poly.type
_entity_poly.pdbx_seq_one_letter_code
_entity_poly.pdbx_strand_id
1 'polypeptide(L)'
;MKKTILIVDDEPTILKLLEFVLSKDYDVILKTNGYEAIQWLEGSNKPDLIILDINMPYFNGPEFLKSIKISGLFSNIPVIVLTGDNDIKKIRQELSFPVNEIIHKPFNPTKLKDAVKYLLSENTKFNTSEN
;
A
#
# COMPACT_ATOMS: atom_id res chain seq x y z
N MET A 1 -17.87 -6.01 -8.33
CA MET A 1 -17.37 -4.74 -7.80
C MET A 1 -15.84 -4.72 -7.78
N LYS A 2 -15.28 -3.58 -8.12
CA LYS A 2 -13.84 -3.43 -8.07
C LYS A 2 -13.35 -3.34 -6.64
N LYS A 3 -12.18 -3.93 -6.39
CA LYS A 3 -11.52 -3.76 -5.11
C LYS A 3 -10.87 -2.39 -5.03
N THR A 4 -10.70 -1.88 -3.83
CA THR A 4 -10.22 -0.52 -3.58
C THR A 4 -8.76 -0.56 -3.13
N ILE A 5 -7.92 0.26 -3.75
CA ILE A 5 -6.51 0.39 -3.41
C ILE A 5 -6.26 1.82 -2.94
N LEU A 6 -5.75 1.97 -1.72
CA LEU A 6 -5.29 3.25 -1.21
C LEU A 6 -3.82 3.42 -1.53
N ILE A 7 -3.48 4.50 -2.22
CA ILE A 7 -2.09 4.80 -2.59
C ILE A 7 -1.66 6.07 -1.91
N VAL A 8 -0.56 6.01 -1.16
CA VAL A 8 -0.03 7.13 -0.39
C VAL A 8 1.40 7.40 -0.86
N ASP A 9 1.60 8.50 -1.58
CA ASP A 9 2.89 8.88 -2.13
C ASP A 9 2.89 10.38 -2.38
N ASP A 10 3.97 11.09 -2.00
CA ASP A 10 4.03 12.52 -2.17
C ASP A 10 4.50 12.97 -3.56
N GLU A 11 4.87 12.04 -4.43
CA GLU A 11 5.31 12.34 -5.79
C GLU A 11 4.16 12.28 -6.78
N PRO A 12 3.74 13.42 -7.37
CA PRO A 12 2.60 13.42 -8.29
C PRO A 12 2.79 12.50 -9.50
N THR A 13 4.02 12.38 -9.99
CA THR A 13 4.30 11.52 -11.15
C THR A 13 4.07 10.05 -10.82
N ILE A 14 4.42 9.62 -9.62
CA ILE A 14 4.19 8.25 -9.18
C ILE A 14 2.70 7.99 -9.01
N LEU A 15 1.98 8.93 -8.38
CA LEU A 15 0.53 8.79 -8.21
C LEU A 15 -0.17 8.65 -9.56
N LYS A 16 0.20 9.46 -10.54
CA LYS A 16 -0.40 9.39 -11.88
C LYS A 16 -0.08 8.08 -12.57
N LEU A 17 1.15 7.61 -12.44
CA LEU A 17 1.55 6.34 -13.03
C LEU A 17 0.76 5.19 -12.42
N LEU A 18 0.65 5.14 -11.11
CA LEU A 18 -0.08 4.09 -10.42
C LEU A 18 -1.57 4.13 -10.76
N GLU A 19 -2.13 5.32 -10.84
CA GLU A 19 -3.52 5.48 -11.26
C GLU A 19 -3.72 4.92 -12.66
N PHE A 20 -2.83 5.27 -13.59
CA PHE A 20 -2.91 4.78 -14.96
C PHE A 20 -2.83 3.26 -15.02
N VAL A 21 -1.92 2.68 -14.25
CA VAL A 21 -1.68 1.24 -14.27
C VAL A 21 -2.83 0.45 -13.63
N LEU A 22 -3.43 0.99 -12.57
CA LEU A 22 -4.35 0.22 -11.73
C LEU A 22 -5.83 0.57 -11.88
N SER A 23 -6.17 1.77 -12.34
CA SER A 23 -7.56 2.23 -12.32
C SER A 23 -8.49 1.49 -13.27
N LYS A 24 -7.94 0.77 -14.24
CA LYS A 24 -8.76 -0.03 -15.14
C LYS A 24 -9.44 -1.18 -14.39
N ASP A 25 -8.72 -1.78 -13.45
CA ASP A 25 -9.19 -2.97 -12.75
C ASP A 25 -9.59 -2.71 -11.30
N TYR A 26 -9.19 -1.59 -10.73
CA TYR A 26 -9.43 -1.29 -9.31
C TYR A 26 -9.92 0.14 -9.12
N ASP A 27 -10.62 0.36 -8.01
CA ASP A 27 -10.93 1.71 -7.56
C ASP A 27 -9.71 2.23 -6.81
N VAL A 28 -9.14 3.33 -7.29
CA VAL A 28 -7.88 3.84 -6.78
C VAL A 28 -8.11 5.15 -6.02
N ILE A 29 -7.66 5.18 -4.77
CA ILE A 29 -7.74 6.36 -3.92
C ILE A 29 -6.33 6.91 -3.73
N LEU A 30 -6.10 8.14 -4.18
CA LEU A 30 -4.77 8.75 -4.14
C LEU A 30 -4.67 9.75 -3.00
N LYS A 31 -3.65 9.61 -2.16
CA LYS A 31 -3.36 10.56 -1.10
C LYS A 31 -1.89 10.95 -1.16
N THR A 32 -1.60 12.20 -0.86
CA THR A 32 -0.26 12.75 -1.01
C THR A 32 0.56 12.67 0.28
N ASN A 33 -0.07 12.36 1.39
CA ASN A 33 0.63 12.20 2.67
C ASN A 33 -0.17 11.33 3.62
N GLY A 34 0.47 10.97 4.73
CA GLY A 34 -0.14 10.09 5.72
C GLY A 34 -1.34 10.69 6.42
N TYR A 35 -1.34 12.01 6.61
CA TYR A 35 -2.48 12.67 7.27
C TYR A 35 -3.74 12.56 6.43
N GLU A 36 -3.63 12.80 5.13
CA GLU A 36 -4.76 12.66 4.23
C GLU A 36 -5.26 11.23 4.18
N ALA A 37 -4.33 10.28 4.20
CA ALA A 37 -4.68 8.86 4.19
C ALA A 37 -5.44 8.48 5.45
N ILE A 38 -4.96 8.91 6.62
CA ILE A 38 -5.62 8.64 7.89
C ILE A 38 -7.02 9.25 7.91
N GLN A 39 -7.15 10.49 7.42
CA GLN A 39 -8.44 11.17 7.33
C GLN A 39 -9.44 10.35 6.50
N TRP A 40 -8.98 9.83 5.37
CA TRP A 40 -9.83 9.01 4.52
C TRP A 40 -10.26 7.73 5.24
N LEU A 41 -9.32 7.09 5.95
CA LEU A 41 -9.62 5.86 6.69
C LEU A 41 -10.61 6.11 7.82
N GLU A 42 -10.48 7.24 8.51
CA GLU A 42 -11.38 7.61 9.60
C GLU A 42 -12.80 7.91 9.13
N GLY A 43 -12.98 8.15 7.84
CA GLY A 43 -14.29 8.40 7.25
C GLY A 43 -15.10 7.14 6.95
N SER A 44 -14.83 6.05 7.65
CA SER A 44 -15.51 4.76 7.47
C SER A 44 -15.17 4.10 6.13
N ASN A 45 -14.02 4.40 5.59
CA ASN A 45 -13.54 3.80 4.35
C ASN A 45 -12.55 2.68 4.67
N LYS A 46 -12.60 1.62 3.90
CA LYS A 46 -11.69 0.49 4.11
C LYS A 46 -11.13 0.02 2.76
N PRO A 47 -9.83 0.16 2.54
CA PRO A 47 -9.23 -0.35 1.31
C PRO A 47 -9.01 -1.85 1.40
N ASP A 48 -8.87 -2.48 0.24
CA ASP A 48 -8.51 -3.89 0.17
C ASP A 48 -7.00 -4.08 0.13
N LEU A 49 -6.26 -3.04 -0.22
CA LEU A 49 -4.81 -3.05 -0.29
C LEU A 49 -4.29 -1.62 -0.15
N ILE A 50 -3.11 -1.48 0.45
CA ILE A 50 -2.45 -0.18 0.57
C ILE A 50 -1.10 -0.24 -0.14
N ILE A 51 -0.82 0.77 -0.97
CA ILE A 51 0.50 0.99 -1.55
C ILE A 51 1.06 2.24 -0.90
N LEU A 52 2.21 2.12 -0.25
CA LEU A 52 2.75 3.15 0.63
C LEU A 52 4.19 3.50 0.28
N ASP A 53 4.44 4.76 -0.03
CA ASP A 53 5.81 5.28 -0.13
C ASP A 53 6.37 5.41 1.28
N ILE A 54 7.52 4.78 1.53
CA ILE A 54 8.11 4.78 2.86
C ILE A 54 8.81 6.10 3.19
N ASN A 55 9.23 6.85 2.18
CA ASN A 55 10.01 8.07 2.36
C ASN A 55 9.23 9.34 2.06
N MET A 56 8.30 9.69 2.96
CA MET A 56 7.54 10.93 2.84
C MET A 56 8.00 11.93 3.89
N PRO A 57 8.01 13.25 3.55
CA PRO A 57 8.69 14.24 4.40
C PRO A 57 8.05 14.51 5.76
N TYR A 58 6.74 14.58 5.87
CA TYR A 58 6.12 15.01 7.12
C TYR A 58 5.62 13.85 7.97
N PHE A 59 4.67 13.12 7.45
CA PHE A 59 4.15 11.94 8.11
C PHE A 59 4.72 10.74 7.38
N ASN A 60 5.81 10.19 7.87
CA ASN A 60 6.55 9.18 7.14
C ASN A 60 5.86 7.83 7.09
N GLY A 61 6.31 6.99 6.15
CA GLY A 61 5.73 5.68 5.93
C GLY A 61 5.72 4.76 7.15
N PRO A 62 6.84 4.66 7.90
CA PRO A 62 6.85 3.82 9.10
C PRO A 62 5.82 4.22 10.14
N GLU A 63 5.61 5.52 10.35
CA GLU A 63 4.60 5.98 11.31
C GLU A 63 3.18 5.68 10.84
N PHE A 64 2.93 5.86 9.54
CA PHE A 64 1.64 5.51 8.97
C PHE A 64 1.38 4.01 9.12
N LEU A 65 2.36 3.19 8.78
CA LEU A 65 2.25 1.75 8.90
C LEU A 65 1.94 1.33 10.34
N LYS A 66 2.64 1.92 11.30
CA LYS A 66 2.39 1.65 12.71
C LYS A 66 0.95 1.99 13.08
N SER A 67 0.47 3.16 12.64
CA SER A 67 -0.90 3.60 12.94
C SER A 67 -1.95 2.61 12.47
N ILE A 68 -1.81 2.09 11.24
CA ILE A 68 -2.80 1.17 10.71
C ILE A 68 -2.66 -0.24 11.29
N LYS A 69 -1.45 -0.67 11.64
CA LYS A 69 -1.22 -2.03 12.13
C LYS A 69 -1.65 -2.21 13.58
N ILE A 70 -1.61 -1.16 14.39
CA ILE A 70 -2.14 -1.26 15.75
C ILE A 70 -3.66 -1.07 15.82
N SER A 71 -4.26 -0.62 14.72
CA SER A 71 -5.71 -0.51 14.63
C SER A 71 -6.31 -1.90 14.37
N GLY A 72 -7.32 -2.27 15.14
CA GLY A 72 -8.01 -3.54 14.91
C GLY A 72 -8.79 -3.57 13.60
N LEU A 73 -9.09 -2.38 13.04
CA LEU A 73 -9.86 -2.29 11.79
C LEU A 73 -9.03 -2.52 10.54
N PHE A 74 -7.74 -2.14 10.58
CA PHE A 74 -6.91 -2.11 9.38
C PHE A 74 -5.71 -3.04 9.44
N SER A 75 -5.54 -3.78 10.53
CA SER A 75 -4.34 -4.59 10.75
C SER A 75 -4.15 -5.70 9.73
N ASN A 76 -5.22 -6.18 9.12
CA ASN A 76 -5.18 -7.30 8.17
C ASN A 76 -5.09 -6.88 6.71
N ILE A 77 -5.06 -5.58 6.44
CA ILE A 77 -4.99 -5.09 5.07
C ILE A 77 -3.55 -5.29 4.55
N PRO A 78 -3.38 -5.95 3.39
CA PRO A 78 -2.05 -6.13 2.84
C PRO A 78 -1.44 -4.79 2.41
N VAL A 79 -0.12 -4.68 2.59
CA VAL A 79 0.62 -3.45 2.31
C VAL A 79 1.79 -3.74 1.38
N ILE A 80 1.88 -2.96 0.30
CA ILE A 80 3.05 -2.91 -0.57
C ILE A 80 3.78 -1.61 -0.25
N VAL A 81 5.06 -1.71 0.08
CA VAL A 81 5.89 -0.54 0.35
C VAL A 81 6.72 -0.22 -0.90
N LEU A 82 6.73 1.07 -1.27
CA LEU A 82 7.60 1.58 -2.33
C LEU A 82 8.76 2.32 -1.68
N THR A 83 9.97 2.12 -2.17
CA THR A 83 11.15 2.77 -1.62
C THR A 83 12.18 3.09 -2.71
N GLY A 84 12.88 4.23 -2.54
CA GLY A 84 14.02 4.56 -3.38
C GLY A 84 15.33 3.99 -2.85
N ASP A 85 15.30 3.37 -1.69
CA ASP A 85 16.50 2.78 -1.06
C ASP A 85 16.76 1.40 -1.64
N ASN A 86 18.02 1.15 -2.04
CA ASN A 86 18.42 -0.14 -2.61
C ASN A 86 18.52 -1.25 -1.56
N ASP A 87 18.65 -0.90 -0.31
CA ASP A 87 18.84 -1.88 0.75
C ASP A 87 17.50 -2.32 1.32
N ILE A 88 16.89 -3.28 0.65
CA ILE A 88 15.57 -3.82 1.06
C ILE A 88 15.65 -4.44 2.46
N LYS A 89 16.76 -5.08 2.77
CA LYS A 89 16.95 -5.71 4.08
C LYS A 89 16.93 -4.68 5.19
N LYS A 90 17.61 -3.54 4.98
CA LYS A 90 17.60 -2.43 5.91
C LYS A 90 16.20 -1.87 6.11
N ILE A 91 15.45 -1.71 5.02
CA ILE A 91 14.09 -1.22 5.08
C ILE A 91 13.22 -2.15 5.94
N ARG A 92 13.33 -3.46 5.74
CA ARG A 92 12.57 -4.42 6.54
C ARG A 92 12.90 -4.33 8.01
N GLN A 93 14.14 -4.07 8.34
CA GLN A 93 14.57 -3.94 9.74
C GLN A 93 14.04 -2.66 10.38
N GLU A 94 13.90 -1.60 9.60
CA GLU A 94 13.42 -0.32 10.09
C GLU A 94 11.89 -0.29 10.32
N LEU A 95 11.17 -1.18 9.66
CA LEU A 95 9.72 -1.24 9.80
C LEU A 95 9.35 -1.98 11.10
N SER A 96 8.46 -1.37 11.87
CA SER A 96 8.01 -1.95 13.14
C SER A 96 7.09 -3.16 12.92
N PHE A 97 6.51 -3.27 11.73
CA PHE A 97 5.55 -4.32 11.40
C PHE A 97 5.89 -4.90 10.04
N PRO A 98 5.61 -6.20 9.81
CA PRO A 98 5.86 -6.81 8.52
C PRO A 98 4.93 -6.25 7.45
N VAL A 99 5.45 -6.19 6.22
CA VAL A 99 4.66 -5.82 5.05
C VAL A 99 4.71 -6.95 4.05
N ASN A 100 3.75 -6.96 3.13
CA ASN A 100 3.59 -8.07 2.19
C ASN A 100 4.59 -8.04 1.06
N GLU A 101 4.99 -6.83 0.63
CA GLU A 101 5.92 -6.68 -0.47
C GLU A 101 6.66 -5.36 -0.35
N ILE A 102 7.93 -5.32 -0.77
CA ILE A 102 8.71 -4.10 -0.85
C ILE A 102 9.20 -3.99 -2.29
N ILE A 103 8.90 -2.88 -2.95
CA ILE A 103 9.24 -2.67 -4.35
C ILE A 103 10.11 -1.42 -4.46
N HIS A 104 11.25 -1.58 -5.11
CA HIS A 104 12.21 -0.49 -5.31
C HIS A 104 11.75 0.42 -6.45
N LYS A 105 11.88 1.74 -6.24
CA LYS A 105 11.66 2.74 -7.30
C LYS A 105 12.96 2.95 -8.07
N PRO A 106 12.92 3.13 -9.38
CA PRO A 106 11.76 3.02 -10.26
C PRO A 106 11.34 1.57 -10.42
N PHE A 107 10.05 1.33 -10.47
CA PHE A 107 9.52 -0.02 -10.54
C PHE A 107 9.01 -0.35 -11.95
N ASN A 108 8.97 -1.64 -12.23
CA ASN A 108 8.35 -2.17 -13.44
C ASN A 108 6.83 -2.22 -13.22
N PRO A 109 6.03 -1.49 -14.02
CA PRO A 109 4.58 -1.47 -13.83
C PRO A 109 3.93 -2.85 -13.89
N THR A 110 4.43 -3.74 -14.74
CA THR A 110 3.89 -5.09 -14.84
C THR A 110 4.13 -5.87 -13.57
N LYS A 111 5.32 -5.77 -12.99
CA LYS A 111 5.64 -6.45 -11.74
C LYS A 111 4.79 -5.93 -10.59
N LEU A 112 4.57 -4.61 -10.54
CA LEU A 112 3.71 -4.03 -9.52
C LEU A 112 2.28 -4.55 -9.67
N LYS A 113 1.79 -4.56 -10.89
CA LYS A 113 0.44 -5.04 -11.18
C LYS A 113 0.27 -6.50 -10.79
N ASP A 114 1.29 -7.31 -11.07
CA ASP A 114 1.28 -8.73 -10.70
C ASP A 114 1.27 -8.91 -9.18
N ALA A 115 2.03 -8.11 -8.45
CA ALA A 115 2.06 -8.16 -7.00
C ALA A 115 0.69 -7.80 -6.40
N VAL A 116 0.06 -6.77 -6.93
CA VAL A 116 -1.28 -6.36 -6.51
C VAL A 116 -2.27 -7.49 -6.74
N LYS A 117 -2.26 -8.04 -7.93
CA LYS A 117 -3.16 -9.14 -8.29
C LYS A 117 -2.97 -10.34 -7.38
N TYR A 118 -1.71 -10.70 -7.15
CA TYR A 118 -1.38 -11.82 -6.29
C TYR A 118 -1.90 -11.62 -4.87
N LEU A 119 -1.64 -10.46 -4.28
CA LEU A 119 -2.04 -10.20 -2.90
C LEU A 119 -3.55 -10.16 -2.73
N LEU A 120 -4.26 -9.60 -3.69
CA LEU A 120 -5.72 -9.54 -3.61
C LEU A 120 -6.34 -10.92 -3.82
N SER A 121 -5.79 -11.70 -4.74
CA SER A 121 -6.23 -13.08 -4.97
C SER A 121 -5.86 -14.00 -3.81
N GLU A 122 -4.65 -13.84 -3.29
CA GLU A 122 -4.16 -14.68 -2.20
C GLU A 122 -5.00 -14.49 -0.94
N ASN A 123 -5.37 -13.25 -0.63
CA ASN A 123 -6.24 -12.98 0.49
C ASN A 123 -7.57 -13.72 0.36
N THR A 124 -8.16 -13.64 -0.81
CA THR A 124 -9.43 -14.32 -1.09
C THR A 124 -9.27 -15.84 -1.02
N LYS A 125 -8.21 -16.34 -1.65
CA LYS A 125 -7.91 -17.75 -1.71
C LYS A 125 -7.60 -18.31 -0.34
N PHE A 126 -6.81 -17.60 0.44
CA PHE A 126 -6.45 -18.02 1.79
C PHE A 126 -7.69 -18.12 2.66
N ASN A 127 -8.54 -17.11 2.63
CA ASN A 127 -9.79 -17.13 3.40
C ASN A 127 -10.69 -18.30 3.01
N THR A 128 -10.70 -18.64 1.72
CA THR A 128 -11.48 -19.78 1.23
C THR A 128 -10.87 -21.10 1.70
N SER A 129 -9.56 -21.24 1.68
CA SER A 129 -8.90 -22.47 2.04
C SER A 129 -8.93 -22.76 3.55
N GLU A 130 -9.11 -21.74 4.35
CA GLU A 130 -9.25 -21.89 5.81
C GLU A 130 -10.55 -22.61 6.17
N ASN A 131 -11.48 -22.57 5.29
CA ASN A 131 -12.79 -23.19 5.50
C ASN A 131 -12.79 -24.61 4.97
#